data_933252b54a1e28bcc0c14422d553fca9
#
_entry.id   933252b54a1e28bcc0c14422d553fca9
#
_cell.length_a   1.000
_cell.length_b   1.000
_cell.length_c   1.000
_cell.angle_alpha   90.00
_cell.angle_beta   90.00
_cell.angle_gamma   90.00
#
_symmetry.space_group_name_H-M   'P 1'
#
loop_
_entity.id
_entity.type
_entity.pdbx_description
1 polymer ?
#
loop_
_entity_poly.entity_id
_entity_poly.type
_entity_poly.pdbx_seq_one_letter_code
_entity_poly.pdbx_strand_id
1 'polypeptide(L)'
;MRIYISGRITGLPYPIAVKRFAVAARRLSELGYHPVNPIYNGLPRYATWAEHMRADLAALRACEGVCMLHGWERSCGARIERRAALKRGMPIYTFSEDRQLIPLTDDQIQTL
;
A
#
# COMPACT_ATOMS: atom_id res chain seq x y z
N MET A 1 14.71 -2.79 5.11
CA MET A 1 13.45 -3.52 4.82
C MET A 1 12.64 -2.73 3.80
N ARG A 2 12.24 -3.39 2.73
CA ARG A 2 11.37 -2.78 1.70
C ARG A 2 9.92 -2.94 2.11
N ILE A 3 9.19 -1.81 2.12
CA ILE A 3 7.78 -1.76 2.52
C ILE A 3 6.96 -1.30 1.31
N TYR A 4 6.04 -2.15 0.86
CA TYR A 4 5.11 -1.80 -0.21
C TYR A 4 3.99 -0.94 0.37
N ILE A 5 3.62 0.14 -0.34
CA ILE A 5 2.55 1.03 0.10
C ILE A 5 1.25 0.62 -0.61
N SER A 6 0.23 0.28 0.16
CA SER A 6 -1.07 -0.13 -0.37
C SER A 6 -2.14 0.84 0.09
N GLY A 7 -3.00 1.27 -0.83
CA GLY A 7 -4.06 2.21 -0.51
C GLY A 7 -4.94 2.49 -1.71
N ARG A 8 -5.96 3.30 -1.49
CA ARG A 8 -6.92 3.66 -2.53
C ARG A 8 -6.31 4.59 -3.56
N ILE A 9 -6.41 4.23 -4.82
CA ILE A 9 -6.05 5.07 -5.97
C ILE A 9 -7.30 5.31 -6.82
N THR A 10 -7.93 4.23 -7.29
CA THR A 10 -9.14 4.29 -8.10
C THR A 10 -10.29 4.95 -7.32
N GLY A 11 -10.95 5.90 -7.92
CA GLY A 11 -12.05 6.63 -7.30
C GLY A 11 -11.63 7.88 -6.54
N LEU A 12 -10.33 8.14 -6.39
CA LEU A 12 -9.81 9.40 -5.88
C LEU A 12 -9.33 10.27 -7.04
N PRO A 13 -9.41 11.61 -6.93
CA PRO A 13 -8.69 12.46 -7.87
C PRO A 13 -7.22 12.06 -7.87
N TYR A 14 -6.64 11.85 -9.05
CA TYR A 14 -5.29 11.33 -9.17
C TYR A 14 -4.23 12.15 -8.41
N PRO A 15 -4.26 13.51 -8.47
CA PRO A 15 -3.30 14.31 -7.68
C PRO A 15 -3.40 14.07 -6.17
N ILE A 16 -4.59 13.77 -5.67
CA ILE A 16 -4.80 13.44 -4.26
C ILE A 16 -4.13 12.11 -3.93
N ALA A 17 -4.33 11.10 -4.78
CA ALA A 17 -3.70 9.79 -4.61
C ALA A 17 -2.17 9.92 -4.63
N VAL A 18 -1.63 10.62 -5.61
CA VAL A 18 -0.18 10.85 -5.74
C VAL A 18 0.38 11.47 -4.46
N LYS A 19 -0.28 12.49 -3.94
CA LYS A 19 0.17 13.18 -2.71
C LYS A 19 0.14 12.25 -1.50
N ARG A 20 -0.93 11.49 -1.32
CA ARG A 20 -1.06 10.57 -0.19
C ARG A 20 0.05 9.52 -0.18
N PHE A 21 0.34 8.95 -1.34
CA PHE A 21 1.40 7.95 -1.48
C PHE A 21 2.79 8.56 -1.29
N ALA A 22 3.00 9.78 -1.77
CA ALA A 22 4.27 10.49 -1.60
C ALA A 22 4.54 10.79 -0.12
N VAL A 23 3.52 11.24 0.62
CA VAL A 23 3.64 11.51 2.05
C VAL A 23 3.99 10.24 2.81
N ALA A 24 3.32 9.12 2.49
CA ALA A 24 3.60 7.83 3.10
C ALA A 24 5.02 7.35 2.80
N ALA A 25 5.45 7.47 1.54
CA ALA A 25 6.79 7.06 1.14
C ALA A 25 7.86 7.85 1.87
N ARG A 26 7.67 9.17 1.98
CA ARG A 26 8.60 10.03 2.71
C ARG A 26 8.69 9.62 4.18
N ARG A 27 7.54 9.35 4.81
CA ARG A 27 7.51 8.97 6.22
C ARG A 27 8.22 7.63 6.46
N LEU A 28 8.00 6.65 5.58
CA LEU A 28 8.70 5.38 5.66
C LEU A 28 10.22 5.56 5.55
N SER A 29 10.67 6.42 4.64
CA SER A 29 12.09 6.74 4.49
C SER A 29 12.66 7.38 5.76
N GLU A 30 11.92 8.31 6.36
CA GLU A 30 12.32 8.96 7.62
C GLU A 30 12.47 7.94 8.75
N LEU A 31 11.64 6.90 8.74
CA LEU A 31 11.70 5.83 9.75
C LEU A 31 12.76 4.78 9.45
N GLY A 32 13.51 4.94 8.36
CA GLY A 32 14.61 4.03 8.01
C GLY A 32 14.22 2.87 7.10
N TYR A 33 13.00 2.87 6.56
CA TYR A 33 12.56 1.85 5.61
C TYR A 33 12.78 2.29 4.18
N HIS A 34 12.70 1.33 3.26
CA HIS A 34 12.77 1.60 1.82
C HIS A 34 11.36 1.48 1.23
N PRO A 35 10.70 2.60 0.92
CA PRO A 35 9.32 2.55 0.42
C PRO A 35 9.27 2.08 -1.03
N VAL A 36 8.25 1.28 -1.35
CA VAL A 36 7.93 0.90 -2.73
C VAL A 36 6.56 1.52 -3.04
N ASN A 37 6.56 2.53 -3.89
CA ASN A 37 5.40 3.35 -4.18
C ASN A 37 4.77 2.90 -5.51
N PRO A 38 3.55 2.31 -5.50
CA PRO A 38 2.93 1.79 -6.72
C PRO A 38 2.49 2.86 -7.71
N ILE A 39 2.45 4.12 -7.32
CA ILE A 39 2.22 5.22 -8.27
C ILE A 39 3.27 5.17 -9.38
N TYR A 40 4.48 4.74 -9.05
CA TYR A 40 5.60 4.63 -9.99
C TYR A 40 5.92 3.17 -10.30
N ASN A 41 4.92 2.44 -10.83
CA ASN A 41 5.05 1.00 -11.11
C ASN A 41 5.59 0.69 -12.52
N GLY A 42 6.03 1.71 -13.25
CA GLY A 42 6.60 1.53 -14.58
C GLY A 42 5.59 1.49 -15.71
N LEU A 43 4.29 1.49 -15.42
CA LEU A 43 3.24 1.48 -16.44
C LEU A 43 2.69 2.88 -16.68
N PRO A 44 2.21 3.17 -17.91
CA PRO A 44 1.52 4.42 -18.16
C PRO A 44 0.21 4.45 -17.37
N ARG A 45 -0.22 5.66 -17.05
CA ARG A 45 -1.43 5.86 -16.25
C ARG A 45 -2.67 5.25 -16.91
N TYR A 46 -2.70 5.24 -18.27
CA TYR A 46 -3.83 4.70 -19.02
C TYR A 46 -3.82 3.17 -19.16
N ALA A 47 -2.81 2.48 -18.63
CA ALA A 47 -2.84 1.02 -18.59
C ALA A 47 -4.09 0.53 -17.84
N THR A 48 -4.55 -0.67 -18.16
CA THR A 48 -5.77 -1.20 -17.53
C THR A 48 -5.56 -1.44 -16.05
N TRP A 49 -6.67 -1.48 -15.32
CA TRP A 49 -6.63 -1.82 -13.89
C TRP A 49 -5.97 -3.18 -13.65
N ALA A 50 -6.28 -4.16 -14.50
CA ALA A 50 -5.68 -5.50 -14.38
C ALA A 50 -4.16 -5.46 -14.60
N GLU A 51 -3.69 -4.67 -15.56
CA GLU A 51 -2.26 -4.50 -15.80
C GLU A 51 -1.57 -3.86 -14.61
N HIS A 52 -2.16 -2.80 -14.04
CA HIS A 52 -1.62 -2.16 -12.84
C HIS A 52 -1.58 -3.13 -11.66
N MET A 53 -2.65 -3.89 -11.44
CA MET A 53 -2.69 -4.87 -10.34
C MET A 53 -1.63 -5.96 -10.49
N ARG A 54 -1.40 -6.42 -11.71
CA ARG A 54 -0.36 -7.42 -11.96
C ARG A 54 1.03 -6.89 -11.62
N ALA A 55 1.33 -5.68 -12.04
CA ALA A 55 2.61 -5.04 -11.73
C ALA A 55 2.75 -4.77 -10.22
N ASP A 56 1.68 -4.30 -9.60
CA ASP A 56 1.68 -3.98 -8.18
C ASP A 56 1.86 -5.22 -7.30
N LEU A 57 1.19 -6.32 -7.65
CA LEU A 57 1.35 -7.58 -6.92
C LEU A 57 2.76 -8.14 -7.06
N ALA A 58 3.38 -8.00 -8.23
CA ALA A 58 4.77 -8.41 -8.42
C ALA A 58 5.70 -7.59 -7.54
N ALA A 59 5.49 -6.27 -7.46
CA ALA A 59 6.27 -5.38 -6.62
C ALA A 59 6.08 -5.71 -5.13
N LEU A 60 4.84 -5.97 -4.72
CA LEU A 60 4.52 -6.35 -3.34
C LEU A 60 5.27 -7.63 -2.94
N ARG A 61 5.27 -8.63 -3.81
CA ARG A 61 5.95 -9.91 -3.54
C ARG A 61 7.46 -9.77 -3.37
N ALA A 62 8.03 -8.70 -3.91
CA ALA A 62 9.47 -8.41 -3.79
C ALA A 62 9.79 -7.62 -2.50
N CYS A 63 8.80 -7.29 -1.70
CA CYS A 63 8.97 -6.54 -0.46
C CYS A 63 8.95 -7.46 0.77
N GLU A 64 9.41 -6.97 1.91
CA GLU A 64 9.42 -7.67 3.18
C GLU A 64 8.20 -7.36 4.02
N GLY A 65 7.49 -6.27 3.74
CA GLY A 65 6.27 -5.90 4.45
C GLY A 65 5.39 -4.98 3.61
N VAL A 66 4.18 -4.72 4.11
CA VAL A 66 3.24 -3.84 3.45
C VAL A 66 2.67 -2.83 4.46
N CYS A 67 2.50 -1.59 4.01
CA CYS A 67 1.88 -0.52 4.80
C CYS A 67 0.53 -0.19 4.16
N MET A 68 -0.55 -0.43 4.90
CA MET A 68 -1.91 -0.13 4.46
C MET A 68 -2.26 1.30 4.85
N LEU A 69 -2.59 2.14 3.88
CA LEU A 69 -2.99 3.53 4.15
C LEU A 69 -4.45 3.57 4.61
N HIS A 70 -4.79 4.57 5.41
CA HIS A 70 -6.17 4.74 5.90
C HIS A 70 -7.15 4.80 4.73
N GLY A 71 -8.28 4.12 4.88
CA GLY A 71 -9.29 4.02 3.83
C GLY A 71 -9.07 2.85 2.86
N TRP A 72 -8.07 2.02 3.10
CA TRP A 72 -7.76 0.86 2.25
C TRP A 72 -8.95 -0.09 2.10
N GLU A 73 -9.81 -0.18 3.12
CA GLU A 73 -10.98 -1.06 3.11
C GLU A 73 -11.95 -0.74 1.96
N ARG A 74 -11.95 0.50 1.50
CA ARG A 74 -12.80 0.98 0.41
C ARG A 74 -12.17 0.77 -0.97
N SER A 75 -10.98 0.15 -1.02
CA SER A 75 -10.25 -0.07 -2.26
C SER A 75 -10.20 -1.55 -2.58
N CYS A 76 -10.79 -1.94 -3.70
CA CYS A 76 -10.72 -3.32 -4.18
C CYS A 76 -9.27 -3.77 -4.36
N GLY A 77 -8.44 -2.93 -4.99
CA GLY A 77 -7.02 -3.22 -5.21
C GLY A 77 -6.25 -3.40 -3.91
N ALA A 78 -6.45 -2.49 -2.95
CA ALA A 78 -5.75 -2.58 -1.67
C ALA A 78 -6.17 -3.83 -0.88
N ARG A 79 -7.45 -4.21 -0.96
CA ARG A 79 -7.94 -5.43 -0.31
C ARG A 79 -7.30 -6.68 -0.90
N ILE A 80 -7.13 -6.72 -2.22
CA ILE A 80 -6.43 -7.81 -2.92
C ILE A 80 -4.97 -7.87 -2.48
N GLU A 81 -4.32 -6.72 -2.40
CA GLU A 81 -2.91 -6.63 -1.99
C GLU A 81 -2.73 -7.11 -0.55
N ARG A 82 -3.61 -6.71 0.35
CA ARG A 82 -3.57 -7.19 1.74
C ARG A 82 -3.72 -8.70 1.82
N ARG A 83 -4.66 -9.26 1.04
CA ARG A 83 -4.89 -10.70 1.00
C ARG A 83 -3.66 -11.44 0.48
N ALA A 84 -3.01 -10.89 -0.54
CA ALA A 84 -1.77 -11.48 -1.07
C ALA A 84 -0.66 -11.46 -0.02
N ALA A 85 -0.53 -10.37 0.73
CA ALA A 85 0.45 -10.24 1.80
C ALA A 85 0.19 -11.27 2.92
N LEU A 86 -1.07 -11.44 3.32
CA LEU A 86 -1.46 -12.43 4.33
C LEU A 86 -1.09 -13.85 3.90
N LYS A 87 -1.35 -14.20 2.65
CA LYS A 87 -1.01 -15.53 2.12
C LYS A 87 0.48 -15.81 2.17
N ARG A 88 1.31 -14.78 2.05
CA ARG A 88 2.77 -14.93 2.08
C ARG A 88 3.34 -14.82 3.49
N GLY A 89 2.50 -14.60 4.49
CA GLY A 89 2.96 -14.38 5.85
C GLY A 89 3.74 -13.08 6.03
N MET A 90 3.52 -12.10 5.17
CA MET A 90 4.20 -10.80 5.26
C MET A 90 3.66 -9.99 6.42
N PRO A 91 4.52 -9.26 7.16
CA PRO A 91 4.04 -8.28 8.13
C PRO A 91 3.20 -7.20 7.46
N ILE A 92 2.08 -6.87 8.07
CA ILE A 92 1.16 -5.84 7.59
C ILE A 92 1.11 -4.72 8.62
N TYR A 93 1.39 -3.51 8.17
CA TYR A 93 1.49 -2.32 9.00
C TYR A 93 0.48 -1.26 8.59
N THR A 94 0.28 -0.31 9.46
CA THR A 94 -0.41 0.94 9.16
C THR A 94 0.27 2.05 9.95
N PHE A 95 -0.08 3.32 9.67
CA PHE A 95 0.42 4.44 10.46
C PHE A 95 -0.52 4.72 11.63
N SER A 96 0.05 4.95 12.80
CA SER A 96 -0.67 5.45 13.97
C SER A 96 -0.97 6.95 13.79
N GLU A 97 -1.73 7.53 14.73
CA GLU A 97 -2.05 8.96 14.69
C GLU A 97 -0.79 9.83 14.75
N ASP A 98 0.21 9.41 15.50
CA ASP A 98 1.50 10.10 15.58
C ASP A 98 2.47 9.65 14.48
N ARG A 99 1.96 9.01 13.45
CA ARG A 99 2.70 8.62 12.25
C ARG A 99 3.85 7.67 12.50
N GLN A 100 3.69 6.79 13.48
CA GLN A 100 4.59 5.65 13.69
C GLN A 100 4.07 4.45 12.91
N LEU A 101 4.96 3.57 12.49
CA LEU A 101 4.57 2.35 11.79
C LEU A 101 4.22 1.28 12.83
N ILE A 102 2.97 0.86 12.83
CA ILE A 102 2.47 -0.12 13.80
C ILE A 102 1.83 -1.29 13.07
N PRO A 103 1.80 -2.49 13.67
CA PRO A 103 1.11 -3.62 13.06
C PRO A 103 -0.39 -3.31 12.88
N LEU A 104 -0.93 -3.74 11.74
CA LEU A 104 -2.37 -3.71 11.51
C LEU A 104 -2.95 -4.97 12.13
N THR A 105 -3.72 -4.82 13.19
CA THR A 105 -4.23 -5.94 13.99
C THR A 105 -5.50 -6.51 13.39
N ASP A 106 -5.83 -7.75 13.79
CA ASP A 106 -7.08 -8.41 13.39
C ASP A 106 -8.31 -7.61 13.79
N ASP A 107 -8.28 -6.94 14.91
CA ASP A 107 -9.39 -6.11 15.40
C ASP A 107 -9.69 -4.97 14.41
N GLN A 108 -8.67 -4.41 13.79
CA GLN A 108 -8.81 -3.35 12.81
C GLN A 108 -9.26 -3.88 11.45
N ILE A 109 -9.06 -5.16 11.21
CA ILE A 109 -9.41 -5.82 9.95
C ILE A 109 -10.85 -6.34 9.99
N GLN A 110 -11.32 -6.78 11.15
CA GLN A 110 -12.63 -7.43 11.32
C GLN A 110 -13.82 -6.50 11.16
N THR A 111 -13.62 -5.21 11.11
CA THR A 111 -14.69 -4.25 10.84
C THR A 111 -15.15 -4.31 9.37
N LEU A 112 -14.59 -5.19 8.61
CA LEU A 112 -14.96 -5.44 7.23
C LEU A 112 -15.93 -6.61 7.16
#